data_33f2c4304aaba18b67aa18c113e59215
#
_entry.id   33f2c4304aaba18b67aa18c113e59215
#
_cell.length_a   1.000
_cell.length_b   1.000
_cell.length_c   1.000
_cell.angle_alpha   90.00
_cell.angle_beta   90.00
_cell.angle_gamma   90.00
#
_symmetry.space_group_name_H-M   'P 1'
#
loop_
_entity.id
_entity.type
_entity.pdbx_description
1 polymer ?
#
loop_
_entity_poly.entity_id
_entity_poly.type
_entity_poly.pdbx_seq_one_letter_code
_entity_poly.pdbx_strand_id
1 'polypeptide(L)'
;MSDSKATESGSEMPDDIPPPPPPKPNVIDPSADQPTYGGSKSADKKRKKGTRHPTDPYEPLKKKKGCGGCCGCLAVAGVLVVILLVTLTAAVYFAGPGRYIIKEGYVPVTFEEPETTISEAPDEPTMYIGNNITYNAPTTNVAIAIFGAEVTVDGDFIEDVSLTGAKVTGSATARFAKDLEVFAAEFYDKGIFLKGNLKGRVMKRLQ
;
A
#
# COMPACT_ATOMS: atom_id res chain seq x y z
N MET A 1 -18.85 -10.19 -66.19
CA MET A 1 -17.49 -10.67 -66.48
C MET A 1 -16.57 -9.57 -66.11
N SER A 2 -15.97 -9.62 -64.94
CA SER A 2 -14.89 -8.73 -64.49
C SER A 2 -14.06 -9.50 -63.48
N ASP A 3 -12.92 -9.98 -63.97
CA ASP A 3 -11.92 -10.72 -63.19
C ASP A 3 -11.20 -9.77 -62.22
N SER A 4 -11.30 -9.99 -60.92
CA SER A 4 -10.50 -9.30 -59.90
C SER A 4 -9.35 -10.20 -59.49
N LYS A 5 -8.17 -9.83 -59.96
CA LYS A 5 -6.87 -10.46 -59.71
C LYS A 5 -6.41 -10.16 -58.28
N ALA A 6 -6.38 -11.18 -57.44
CA ALA A 6 -5.80 -11.13 -56.10
C ALA A 6 -4.27 -11.04 -56.20
N THR A 7 -3.69 -10.01 -55.60
CA THR A 7 -2.26 -9.87 -55.42
C THR A 7 -1.88 -10.40 -54.07
N GLU A 8 -1.26 -11.57 -54.00
CA GLU A 8 -0.60 -12.09 -52.82
C GLU A 8 0.69 -11.30 -52.60
N SER A 9 0.72 -10.49 -51.53
CA SER A 9 1.92 -9.87 -51.00
C SER A 9 2.49 -10.78 -49.91
N GLY A 10 3.43 -11.61 -50.27
CA GLY A 10 4.25 -12.37 -49.33
C GLY A 10 5.17 -11.41 -48.56
N SER A 11 4.92 -11.24 -47.26
CA SER A 11 5.84 -10.61 -46.33
C SER A 11 6.82 -11.66 -45.81
N GLU A 12 8.04 -11.65 -46.37
CA GLU A 12 9.19 -12.34 -45.78
C GLU A 12 9.47 -11.74 -44.39
N MET A 13 9.35 -12.57 -43.37
CA MET A 13 9.89 -12.27 -42.04
C MET A 13 11.42 -12.35 -42.10
N PRO A 14 12.15 -11.35 -41.59
CA PRO A 14 13.58 -11.52 -41.34
C PRO A 14 13.80 -12.39 -40.11
N ASP A 15 14.23 -13.62 -40.36
CA ASP A 15 14.80 -14.52 -39.35
C ASP A 15 16.17 -14.00 -38.89
N ASP A 16 16.55 -14.28 -37.65
CA ASP A 16 17.82 -14.06 -36.97
C ASP A 16 18.02 -12.74 -36.24
N ILE A 17 17.28 -12.61 -35.12
CA ILE A 17 17.79 -11.82 -34.00
C ILE A 17 18.26 -12.80 -32.91
N PRO A 18 19.58 -12.86 -32.61
CA PRO A 18 20.08 -13.74 -31.56
C PRO A 18 19.50 -13.34 -30.18
N PRO A 19 19.17 -14.30 -29.32
CA PRO A 19 18.62 -14.00 -28.01
C PRO A 19 19.62 -13.19 -27.16
N PRO A 20 19.13 -12.22 -26.37
CA PRO A 20 19.99 -11.42 -25.51
C PRO A 20 20.71 -12.31 -24.48
N PRO A 21 21.95 -11.97 -24.13
CA PRO A 21 22.72 -12.75 -23.16
C PRO A 21 22.05 -12.71 -21.77
N PRO A 22 22.15 -13.80 -21.00
CA PRO A 22 21.55 -13.86 -19.66
C PRO A 22 22.16 -12.81 -18.73
N PRO A 23 21.36 -12.19 -17.83
CA PRO A 23 21.85 -11.21 -16.87
C PRO A 23 22.88 -11.85 -15.93
N LYS A 24 23.97 -11.14 -15.70
CA LYS A 24 25.04 -11.58 -14.78
C LYS A 24 24.46 -11.64 -13.35
N PRO A 25 24.77 -12.71 -12.58
CA PRO A 25 24.35 -12.78 -11.19
C PRO A 25 24.98 -11.63 -10.37
N ASN A 26 24.14 -10.88 -9.67
CA ASN A 26 24.59 -9.91 -8.67
C ASN A 26 25.26 -10.67 -7.53
N VAL A 27 26.56 -10.60 -7.44
CA VAL A 27 27.34 -11.04 -6.27
C VAL A 27 27.11 -10.01 -5.18
N ILE A 28 26.28 -10.37 -4.20
CA ILE A 28 26.10 -9.59 -2.98
C ILE A 28 27.34 -9.87 -2.10
N ASP A 29 28.16 -8.84 -1.91
CA ASP A 29 29.33 -8.87 -1.00
C ASP A 29 28.80 -8.87 0.46
N PRO A 30 29.07 -9.90 1.28
CA PRO A 30 28.50 -10.01 2.64
C PRO A 30 29.29 -9.21 3.71
N SER A 31 30.15 -8.26 3.33
CA SER A 31 31.03 -7.56 4.28
C SER A 31 30.78 -6.07 4.44
N ALA A 32 29.53 -5.58 4.35
CA ALA A 32 29.22 -4.20 4.67
C ALA A 32 28.25 -4.12 5.85
N ASP A 33 28.77 -3.53 6.93
CA ASP A 33 28.09 -2.88 8.05
C ASP A 33 27.36 -3.73 9.10
N GLN A 34 28.15 -4.27 10.03
CA GLN A 34 27.66 -4.53 11.39
C GLN A 34 27.64 -3.21 12.20
N PRO A 35 26.52 -2.78 12.77
CA PRO A 35 26.50 -1.67 13.71
C PRO A 35 27.14 -2.10 15.04
N THR A 36 28.24 -1.44 15.38
CA THR A 36 28.96 -1.58 16.65
C THR A 36 28.08 -1.04 17.79
N TYR A 37 27.56 -1.92 18.63
CA TYR A 37 26.89 -1.56 19.87
C TYR A 37 27.93 -1.01 20.87
N GLY A 38 27.93 0.32 21.07
CA GLY A 38 28.74 1.02 22.03
C GLY A 38 28.40 0.63 23.47
N GLY A 39 29.39 0.10 24.16
CA GLY A 39 29.30 -0.31 25.56
C GLY A 39 28.91 0.83 26.52
N SER A 40 27.88 0.56 27.30
CA SER A 40 27.44 1.36 28.43
C SER A 40 28.51 1.31 29.55
N LYS A 41 29.15 2.44 29.84
CA LYS A 41 30.04 2.62 30.98
C LYS A 41 29.21 2.63 32.26
N SER A 42 29.38 1.59 33.07
CA SER A 42 28.90 1.53 34.46
C SER A 42 29.64 2.55 35.32
N ALA A 43 28.92 3.57 35.77
CA ALA A 43 29.42 4.54 36.74
C ALA A 43 29.35 3.92 38.15
N ASP A 44 30.55 3.66 38.69
CA ASP A 44 30.81 3.19 40.03
C ASP A 44 30.41 4.26 41.06
N LYS A 45 29.28 4.06 41.76
CA LYS A 45 28.79 4.98 42.81
C LYS A 45 29.37 4.56 44.16
N LYS A 46 30.48 5.20 44.54
CA LYS A 46 31.10 5.14 45.89
C LYS A 46 30.02 5.28 46.97
N ARG A 47 29.84 4.21 47.72
CA ARG A 47 29.05 4.14 48.95
C ARG A 47 29.79 4.91 50.06
N LYS A 48 29.34 6.12 50.39
CA LYS A 48 29.77 6.80 51.64
C LYS A 48 29.07 6.12 52.81
N LYS A 49 29.90 5.50 53.69
CA LYS A 49 29.51 5.05 55.02
C LYS A 49 29.12 6.27 55.85
N GLY A 50 27.84 6.50 56.08
CA GLY A 50 27.33 7.45 57.05
C GLY A 50 27.27 6.79 58.43
N THR A 51 27.99 7.37 59.35
CA THR A 51 28.06 7.09 60.78
C THR A 51 26.67 7.22 61.40
N ARG A 52 26.20 6.16 62.05
CA ARG A 52 24.98 6.18 62.83
C ARG A 52 25.21 6.92 64.15
N HIS A 53 24.51 8.04 64.39
CA HIS A 53 24.29 8.60 65.72
C HIS A 53 23.01 7.96 66.30
N PRO A 54 23.08 7.55 67.60
CA PRO A 54 21.89 7.00 68.24
C PRO A 54 21.04 8.11 68.87
N THR A 55 19.76 7.85 68.87
CA THR A 55 18.69 8.39 69.73
C THR A 55 18.19 9.81 69.51
N ASP A 56 17.04 9.88 68.84
CA ASP A 56 15.97 10.79 69.22
C ASP A 56 14.62 10.09 69.02
N PRO A 57 13.82 9.90 70.12
CA PRO A 57 12.61 9.05 70.08
C PRO A 57 11.31 9.80 69.72
N TYR A 58 11.39 10.97 69.11
CA TYR A 58 10.14 11.68 68.70
C TYR A 58 10.32 12.33 67.33
N GLU A 59 10.38 11.55 66.26
CA GLU A 59 10.03 12.07 64.93
C GLU A 59 8.53 11.85 64.67
N PRO A 60 7.75 12.93 64.44
CA PRO A 60 6.34 12.78 64.03
C PRO A 60 6.35 12.13 62.60
N LEU A 61 5.60 11.04 62.48
CA LEU A 61 5.33 10.32 61.24
C LEU A 61 5.03 11.32 60.11
N LYS A 62 6.00 11.58 59.25
CA LYS A 62 5.80 12.33 58.02
C LYS A 62 4.75 11.54 57.20
N LYS A 63 3.53 12.07 57.17
CA LYS A 63 2.46 11.58 56.26
C LYS A 63 3.07 11.46 54.89
N LYS A 64 3.25 10.22 54.41
CA LYS A 64 3.53 9.94 53.00
C LYS A 64 2.46 10.64 52.17
N LYS A 65 2.82 11.75 51.51
CA LYS A 65 1.99 12.33 50.47
C LYS A 65 1.74 11.21 49.46
N GLY A 66 0.53 10.68 49.47
CA GLY A 66 0.11 9.67 48.51
C GLY A 66 0.41 10.17 47.11
N CYS A 67 1.01 9.31 46.33
CA CYS A 67 1.36 9.56 44.93
C CYS A 67 0.06 9.72 44.11
N GLY A 68 -0.64 10.86 44.29
CA GLY A 68 -1.83 11.23 43.52
C GLY A 68 -1.55 11.56 42.03
N GLY A 69 -0.28 11.42 41.61
CA GLY A 69 0.15 11.75 40.24
C GLY A 69 -0.07 10.63 39.20
N CYS A 70 -0.17 9.35 39.63
CA CYS A 70 -0.24 8.27 38.66
C CYS A 70 -1.57 8.17 37.90
N CYS A 71 -2.71 8.48 38.54
CA CYS A 71 -4.01 8.44 37.84
C CYS A 71 -4.15 9.54 36.78
N GLY A 72 -3.60 10.72 37.02
CA GLY A 72 -3.62 11.81 36.02
C GLY A 72 -2.77 11.49 34.77
N CYS A 73 -1.60 10.89 34.95
CA CYS A 73 -0.74 10.52 33.82
C CYS A 73 -1.36 9.43 32.95
N LEU A 74 -2.05 8.44 33.55
CA LEU A 74 -2.75 7.38 32.78
C LEU A 74 -3.93 7.94 32.00
N ALA A 75 -4.71 8.86 32.58
CA ALA A 75 -5.81 9.50 31.89
C ALA A 75 -5.33 10.34 30.69
N VAL A 76 -4.27 11.14 30.86
CA VAL A 76 -3.67 11.94 29.78
C VAL A 76 -3.11 11.03 28.68
N ALA A 77 -2.39 9.96 29.05
CA ALA A 77 -1.87 8.99 28.09
C ALA A 77 -3.00 8.31 27.31
N GLY A 78 -4.10 7.92 27.96
CA GLY A 78 -5.28 7.36 27.30
C GLY A 78 -5.90 8.31 26.27
N VAL A 79 -6.08 9.58 26.64
CA VAL A 79 -6.61 10.60 25.70
C VAL A 79 -5.67 10.79 24.50
N LEU A 80 -4.36 10.85 24.71
CA LEU A 80 -3.39 10.98 23.62
C LEU A 80 -3.43 9.79 22.66
N VAL A 81 -3.57 8.55 23.19
CA VAL A 81 -3.72 7.35 22.34
C VAL A 81 -5.00 7.42 21.50
N VAL A 82 -6.12 7.83 22.09
CA VAL A 82 -7.38 7.99 21.34
C VAL A 82 -7.24 9.04 20.24
N ILE A 83 -6.66 10.21 20.54
CA ILE A 83 -6.40 11.26 19.55
C ILE A 83 -5.50 10.72 18.43
N LEU A 84 -4.44 10.00 18.78
CA LEU A 84 -3.53 9.40 17.79
C LEU A 84 -4.27 8.41 16.88
N LEU A 85 -5.10 7.54 17.43
CA LEU A 85 -5.88 6.58 16.65
C LEU A 85 -6.87 7.28 15.72
N VAL A 86 -7.59 8.29 16.21
CA VAL A 86 -8.55 9.05 15.40
C VAL A 86 -7.82 9.80 14.27
N THR A 87 -6.69 10.45 14.56
CA THR A 87 -5.91 11.17 13.52
C THR A 87 -5.32 10.22 12.51
N LEU A 88 -4.82 9.04 12.94
CA LEU A 88 -4.29 8.01 12.03
C LEU A 88 -5.39 7.46 11.12
N THR A 89 -6.56 7.14 11.68
CA THR A 89 -7.72 6.65 10.92
C THR A 89 -8.19 7.70 9.90
N ALA A 90 -8.30 8.95 10.33
CA ALA A 90 -8.65 10.05 9.43
C ALA A 90 -7.59 10.23 8.32
N ALA A 91 -6.31 10.19 8.65
CA ALA A 91 -5.24 10.31 7.66
C ALA A 91 -5.29 9.18 6.63
N VAL A 92 -5.49 7.93 7.06
CA VAL A 92 -5.64 6.77 6.16
C VAL A 92 -6.87 6.93 5.27
N TYR A 93 -8.00 7.37 5.84
CA TYR A 93 -9.22 7.59 5.06
C TYR A 93 -9.05 8.69 4.00
N PHE A 94 -8.52 9.86 4.37
CA PHE A 94 -8.35 10.98 3.44
C PHE A 94 -7.21 10.78 2.43
N ALA A 95 -6.17 10.03 2.76
CA ALA A 95 -5.10 9.68 1.81
C ALA A 95 -5.49 8.55 0.85
N GLY A 96 -6.46 7.72 1.26
CA GLY A 96 -6.97 6.59 0.48
C GLY A 96 -8.34 6.89 -0.16
N PRO A 97 -9.39 6.10 0.17
CA PRO A 97 -10.68 6.16 -0.52
C PRO A 97 -11.37 7.52 -0.45
N GLY A 98 -11.24 8.24 0.68
CA GLY A 98 -11.92 9.52 0.88
C GLY A 98 -11.55 10.60 -0.13
N ARG A 99 -10.34 10.58 -0.69
CA ARG A 99 -9.92 11.55 -1.70
C ARG A 99 -10.75 11.44 -2.99
N TYR A 100 -11.09 10.21 -3.40
CA TYR A 100 -11.86 9.96 -4.62
C TYR A 100 -13.30 10.47 -4.49
N ILE A 101 -13.93 10.25 -3.33
CA ILE A 101 -15.29 10.76 -3.07
C ILE A 101 -15.31 12.28 -3.03
N ILE A 102 -14.40 12.89 -2.25
CA ILE A 102 -14.46 14.33 -1.95
C ILE A 102 -13.91 15.19 -3.10
N LYS A 103 -12.80 14.76 -3.72
CA LYS A 103 -12.10 15.56 -4.73
C LYS A 103 -12.51 15.24 -6.16
N GLU A 104 -12.80 13.98 -6.44
CA GLU A 104 -13.00 13.47 -7.80
C GLU A 104 -14.46 13.07 -8.08
N GLY A 105 -15.34 13.11 -7.06
CA GLY A 105 -16.78 12.90 -7.23
C GLY A 105 -17.17 11.46 -7.54
N TYR A 106 -16.36 10.47 -7.13
CA TYR A 106 -16.69 9.06 -7.34
C TYR A 106 -17.85 8.62 -6.47
N VAL A 107 -18.74 7.81 -7.03
CA VAL A 107 -19.82 7.15 -6.30
C VAL A 107 -19.28 5.88 -5.64
N PRO A 108 -19.35 5.75 -4.31
CA PRO A 108 -18.86 4.57 -3.63
C PRO A 108 -19.85 3.41 -3.71
N VAL A 109 -19.37 2.23 -4.14
CA VAL A 109 -20.09 0.96 -4.12
C VAL A 109 -19.31 -0.01 -3.24
N THR A 110 -19.93 -0.50 -2.17
CA THR A 110 -19.28 -1.40 -1.21
C THR A 110 -19.90 -2.80 -1.29
N PHE A 111 -19.05 -3.80 -1.36
CA PHE A 111 -19.44 -5.20 -1.37
C PHE A 111 -19.08 -5.85 -0.03
N GLU A 112 -20.04 -6.53 0.59
CA GLU A 112 -19.84 -7.29 1.82
C GLU A 112 -19.42 -8.74 1.54
N GLU A 113 -19.59 -9.19 0.31
CA GLU A 113 -19.24 -10.54 -0.13
C GLU A 113 -17.71 -10.70 -0.17
N PRO A 114 -17.18 -11.90 0.19
CA PRO A 114 -15.75 -12.15 0.17
C PRO A 114 -15.15 -12.11 -1.24
N GLU A 115 -15.94 -12.45 -2.25
CA GLU A 115 -15.55 -12.45 -3.67
C GLU A 115 -16.65 -11.78 -4.49
N THR A 116 -16.28 -10.81 -5.30
CA THR A 116 -17.21 -10.07 -6.16
C THR A 116 -16.67 -9.97 -7.57
N THR A 117 -17.52 -10.28 -8.55
CA THR A 117 -17.21 -10.10 -9.96
C THR A 117 -18.07 -8.99 -10.54
N ILE A 118 -17.44 -8.00 -11.15
CA ILE A 118 -18.08 -6.85 -11.82
C ILE A 118 -17.92 -7.06 -13.32
N SER A 119 -19.01 -7.33 -14.01
CA SER A 119 -19.06 -7.58 -15.47
C SER A 119 -19.71 -6.45 -16.27
N GLU A 120 -20.26 -5.45 -15.59
CA GLU A 120 -20.90 -4.30 -16.20
C GLU A 120 -20.11 -3.03 -15.89
N ALA A 121 -19.87 -2.21 -16.91
CA ALA A 121 -19.23 -0.92 -16.73
C ALA A 121 -20.21 0.06 -16.08
N PRO A 122 -19.75 0.92 -15.15
CA PRO A 122 -20.59 1.95 -14.57
C PRO A 122 -20.81 3.10 -15.56
N ASP A 123 -21.91 3.84 -15.38
CA ASP A 123 -22.26 5.00 -16.19
C ASP A 123 -21.61 6.30 -15.67
N GLU A 124 -21.10 6.30 -14.45
CA GLU A 124 -20.48 7.43 -13.78
C GLU A 124 -19.22 7.03 -13.02
N PRO A 125 -18.33 7.98 -12.71
CA PRO A 125 -17.11 7.69 -11.96
C PRO A 125 -17.43 6.93 -10.68
N THR A 126 -16.91 5.70 -10.55
CA THR A 126 -17.31 4.79 -9.48
C THR A 126 -16.11 4.25 -8.72
N MET A 127 -16.26 4.18 -7.40
CA MET A 127 -15.29 3.60 -6.50
C MET A 127 -15.83 2.30 -5.89
N TYR A 128 -15.21 1.19 -6.23
CA TYR A 128 -15.55 -0.13 -5.71
C TYR A 128 -14.71 -0.46 -4.48
N ILE A 129 -15.36 -0.95 -3.43
CA ILE A 129 -14.73 -1.34 -2.17
C ILE A 129 -15.20 -2.75 -1.82
N GLY A 130 -14.25 -3.67 -1.62
CA GLY A 130 -14.56 -5.06 -1.25
C GLY A 130 -13.31 -5.82 -0.81
N ASN A 131 -13.43 -7.13 -0.70
CA ASN A 131 -12.28 -7.97 -0.33
C ASN A 131 -11.55 -8.48 -1.58
N ASN A 132 -12.13 -9.43 -2.32
CA ASN A 132 -11.57 -9.94 -3.57
C ASN A 132 -12.46 -9.45 -4.72
N ILE A 133 -11.95 -8.52 -5.52
CA ILE A 133 -12.70 -7.91 -6.61
C ILE A 133 -12.10 -8.33 -7.94
N THR A 134 -12.92 -8.95 -8.78
CA THR A 134 -12.60 -9.21 -10.19
C THR A 134 -13.44 -8.29 -11.08
N TYR A 135 -12.77 -7.39 -11.79
CA TYR A 135 -13.41 -6.50 -12.74
C TYR A 135 -13.12 -6.99 -14.17
N ASN A 136 -14.16 -7.33 -14.92
CA ASN A 136 -14.05 -7.88 -16.28
C ASN A 136 -15.07 -7.27 -17.26
N ALA A 137 -15.51 -6.03 -17.02
CA ALA A 137 -16.35 -5.33 -17.97
C ALA A 137 -15.61 -5.11 -19.30
N PRO A 138 -16.25 -5.36 -20.45
CA PRO A 138 -15.55 -5.35 -21.74
C PRO A 138 -14.98 -3.98 -22.12
N THR A 139 -15.71 -2.90 -21.82
CA THR A 139 -15.25 -1.52 -22.06
C THR A 139 -15.77 -0.59 -20.97
N THR A 140 -14.86 0.20 -20.38
CA THR A 140 -15.17 1.17 -19.33
C THR A 140 -14.82 2.57 -19.80
N ASN A 141 -15.83 3.44 -19.95
CA ASN A 141 -15.69 4.79 -20.50
C ASN A 141 -15.61 5.89 -19.42
N VAL A 142 -15.63 5.52 -18.17
CA VAL A 142 -15.56 6.43 -17.01
C VAL A 142 -14.38 6.05 -16.13
N ALA A 143 -13.94 6.99 -15.32
CA ALA A 143 -12.88 6.73 -14.37
C ALA A 143 -13.36 5.79 -13.24
N ILE A 144 -12.54 4.83 -12.87
CA ILE A 144 -12.83 3.89 -11.79
C ILE A 144 -11.72 3.82 -10.76
N ALA A 145 -12.09 3.58 -9.51
CA ALA A 145 -11.18 3.27 -8.43
C ALA A 145 -11.60 1.97 -7.75
N ILE A 146 -10.67 1.03 -7.56
CA ILE A 146 -10.95 -0.26 -6.94
C ILE A 146 -10.06 -0.45 -5.72
N PHE A 147 -10.69 -0.72 -4.58
CA PHE A 147 -10.04 -0.96 -3.30
C PHE A 147 -10.39 -2.36 -2.79
N GLY A 148 -9.41 -3.23 -2.70
CA GLY A 148 -9.61 -4.62 -2.23
C GLY A 148 -8.36 -5.21 -1.60
N ALA A 149 -8.48 -6.36 -0.95
CA ALA A 149 -7.30 -7.13 -0.56
C ALA A 149 -6.65 -7.76 -1.79
N GLU A 150 -7.46 -8.38 -2.66
CA GLU A 150 -7.03 -8.84 -3.99
C GLU A 150 -7.90 -8.17 -5.05
N VAL A 151 -7.25 -7.61 -6.09
CA VAL A 151 -7.91 -6.93 -7.21
C VAL A 151 -7.40 -7.53 -8.50
N THR A 152 -8.31 -8.03 -9.33
CA THR A 152 -8.00 -8.51 -10.68
C THR A 152 -8.77 -7.67 -11.68
N VAL A 153 -8.08 -7.17 -12.72
CA VAL A 153 -8.70 -6.33 -13.75
C VAL A 153 -8.46 -6.90 -15.14
N ASP A 154 -9.52 -6.87 -15.92
CA ASP A 154 -9.55 -7.23 -17.34
C ASP A 154 -10.51 -6.30 -18.10
N GLY A 155 -10.26 -6.09 -19.40
CA GLY A 155 -11.08 -5.24 -20.26
C GLY A 155 -10.38 -3.97 -20.75
N ASP A 156 -11.15 -3.16 -21.48
CA ASP A 156 -10.66 -1.92 -22.09
C ASP A 156 -11.06 -0.70 -21.24
N PHE A 157 -10.09 0.04 -20.71
CA PHE A 157 -10.29 1.23 -19.89
C PHE A 157 -9.92 2.48 -20.67
N ILE A 158 -10.89 3.34 -20.91
CA ILE A 158 -10.74 4.57 -21.71
C ILE A 158 -10.31 5.75 -20.83
N GLU A 159 -10.75 5.76 -19.58
CA GLU A 159 -10.44 6.80 -18.60
C GLU A 159 -9.41 6.31 -17.53
N ASP A 160 -9.06 7.20 -16.59
CA ASP A 160 -8.09 6.90 -15.54
C ASP A 160 -8.59 5.79 -14.61
N VAL A 161 -7.67 4.89 -14.24
CA VAL A 161 -7.95 3.77 -13.36
C VAL A 161 -7.03 3.80 -12.16
N SER A 162 -7.61 3.64 -10.96
CA SER A 162 -6.86 3.52 -9.73
C SER A 162 -7.12 2.18 -9.05
N LEU A 163 -6.07 1.42 -8.78
CA LEU A 163 -6.14 0.10 -8.17
C LEU A 163 -5.35 0.09 -6.86
N THR A 164 -6.00 -0.30 -5.78
CA THR A 164 -5.39 -0.37 -4.45
C THR A 164 -5.66 -1.72 -3.80
N GLY A 165 -4.61 -2.42 -3.39
CA GLY A 165 -4.76 -3.72 -2.74
C GLY A 165 -3.47 -4.29 -2.17
N ALA A 166 -3.57 -5.40 -1.45
CA ALA A 166 -2.38 -6.16 -1.09
C ALA A 166 -1.81 -6.85 -2.34
N LYS A 167 -2.69 -7.38 -3.19
CA LYS A 167 -2.33 -8.01 -4.45
C LYS A 167 -3.21 -7.45 -5.56
N VAL A 168 -2.57 -6.94 -6.62
CA VAL A 168 -3.23 -6.45 -7.83
C VAL A 168 -2.76 -7.25 -9.02
N THR A 169 -3.68 -7.70 -9.87
CA THR A 169 -3.39 -8.46 -11.08
C THR A 169 -4.01 -7.76 -12.28
N GLY A 170 -3.19 -7.37 -13.25
CA GLY A 170 -3.63 -6.95 -14.56
C GLY A 170 -3.56 -8.13 -15.53
N SER A 171 -4.67 -8.47 -16.20
CA SER A 171 -4.69 -9.56 -17.17
C SER A 171 -3.95 -9.18 -18.46
N ALA A 172 -3.57 -10.16 -19.26
CA ALA A 172 -2.91 -9.95 -20.55
C ALA A 172 -3.82 -9.25 -21.58
N THR A 173 -5.12 -9.24 -21.36
CA THR A 173 -6.13 -8.61 -22.19
C THR A 173 -6.51 -7.21 -21.72
N ALA A 174 -6.08 -6.81 -20.51
CA ALA A 174 -6.37 -5.50 -19.97
C ALA A 174 -5.63 -4.38 -20.72
N ARG A 175 -6.40 -3.36 -21.14
CA ARG A 175 -5.90 -2.21 -21.92
C ARG A 175 -6.27 -0.91 -21.24
N PHE A 176 -5.31 -0.03 -21.06
CA PHE A 176 -5.49 1.26 -20.43
C PHE A 176 -5.11 2.37 -21.40
N ALA A 177 -6.09 3.18 -21.81
CA ALA A 177 -5.89 4.29 -22.74
C ALA A 177 -5.31 5.53 -22.07
N LYS A 178 -5.56 5.72 -20.77
CA LYS A 178 -5.03 6.80 -19.94
C LYS A 178 -4.12 6.27 -18.83
N ASP A 179 -4.00 7.01 -17.74
CA ASP A 179 -3.10 6.68 -16.64
C ASP A 179 -3.66 5.52 -15.78
N LEU A 180 -2.77 4.63 -15.38
CA LEU A 180 -3.03 3.57 -14.43
C LEU A 180 -2.30 3.88 -13.12
N GLU A 181 -3.03 4.11 -12.04
CA GLU A 181 -2.46 4.30 -10.72
C GLU A 181 -2.58 3.00 -9.90
N VAL A 182 -1.45 2.47 -9.41
CA VAL A 182 -1.42 1.22 -8.64
C VAL A 182 -0.75 1.44 -7.30
N PHE A 183 -1.46 1.11 -6.22
CA PHE A 183 -0.93 1.03 -4.86
C PHE A 183 -1.06 -0.40 -4.36
N ALA A 184 0.03 -1.17 -4.42
CA ALA A 184 -0.01 -2.58 -4.07
C ALA A 184 1.26 -3.05 -3.37
N ALA A 185 1.13 -4.07 -2.50
CA ALA A 185 2.30 -4.80 -2.05
C ALA A 185 2.85 -5.68 -3.18
N GLU A 186 1.99 -6.36 -3.91
CA GLU A 186 2.36 -7.15 -5.09
C GLU A 186 1.52 -6.75 -6.30
N PHE A 187 2.19 -6.50 -7.43
CA PHE A 187 1.52 -6.22 -8.70
C PHE A 187 1.95 -7.26 -9.74
N TYR A 188 0.99 -8.05 -10.20
CA TYR A 188 1.15 -9.06 -11.24
C TYR A 188 0.75 -8.46 -12.58
N ASP A 189 1.77 -8.13 -13.39
CA ASP A 189 1.61 -7.63 -14.74
C ASP A 189 1.70 -8.80 -15.72
N LYS A 190 0.57 -9.30 -16.17
CA LYS A 190 0.50 -10.41 -17.13
C LYS A 190 0.57 -9.95 -18.60
N GLY A 191 1.15 -8.78 -18.84
CA GLY A 191 1.26 -8.22 -20.18
C GLY A 191 0.16 -7.21 -20.50
N ILE A 192 -0.22 -6.36 -19.54
CA ILE A 192 -1.16 -5.26 -19.75
C ILE A 192 -0.68 -4.32 -20.85
N PHE A 193 -1.60 -3.79 -21.64
CA PHE A 193 -1.31 -2.73 -22.60
C PHE A 193 -1.64 -1.37 -21.99
N LEU A 194 -0.64 -0.52 -21.84
CA LEU A 194 -0.78 0.82 -21.25
C LEU A 194 -0.29 1.89 -22.22
N LYS A 195 -1.18 2.79 -22.66
CA LYS A 195 -0.82 3.98 -23.46
C LYS A 195 -0.38 5.16 -22.59
N GLY A 196 -1.00 5.32 -21.42
CA GLY A 196 -0.68 6.37 -20.45
C GLY A 196 0.52 6.04 -19.56
N ASN A 197 0.53 6.58 -18.36
CA ASN A 197 1.61 6.36 -17.41
C ASN A 197 1.17 5.41 -16.31
N LEU A 198 2.09 4.53 -15.89
CA LEU A 198 1.94 3.78 -14.65
C LEU A 198 2.40 4.66 -13.49
N LYS A 199 1.49 4.99 -12.59
CA LYS A 199 1.72 5.79 -11.38
C LYS A 199 1.50 4.94 -10.13
N GLY A 200 1.85 5.49 -8.99
CA GLY A 200 1.58 4.85 -7.70
C GLY A 200 2.82 4.22 -7.05
N ARG A 201 2.58 3.29 -6.13
CA ARG A 201 3.62 2.64 -5.35
C ARG A 201 3.40 1.14 -5.30
N VAL A 202 4.33 0.41 -5.84
CA VAL A 202 4.32 -1.06 -5.83
C VAL A 202 5.58 -1.54 -5.12
N MET A 203 5.43 -2.41 -4.12
CA MET A 203 6.58 -2.96 -3.39
C MET A 203 7.28 -4.06 -4.19
N LYS A 204 6.50 -4.90 -4.90
CA LYS A 204 7.02 -5.99 -5.73
C LYS A 204 6.20 -6.11 -7.02
N ARG A 205 6.86 -5.91 -8.16
CA ARG A 205 6.27 -6.14 -9.50
C ARG A 205 6.69 -7.51 -10.01
N LEU A 206 5.73 -8.29 -10.47
CA LEU A 206 5.90 -9.64 -11.00
C LEU A 206 5.37 -9.67 -12.45
N GLN A 207 6.10 -10.31 -13.34
CA GLN A 207 5.77 -10.49 -14.76
C GLN A 207 5.66 -11.97 -15.06
#